data_ae00f94764e4847a4b5a79b3f2dba6e9
#
_entry.id   ae00f94764e4847a4b5a79b3f2dba6e9
#
_cell.length_a   1.000
_cell.length_b   1.000
_cell.length_c   1.000
_cell.angle_alpha   90.00
_cell.angle_beta   90.00
_cell.angle_gamma   90.00
#
_symmetry.space_group_name_H-M   'P 1'
#
loop_
_entity.id
_entity.type
_entity.pdbx_description
1 polymer ?
#
loop_
_entity_poly.entity_id
_entity_poly.type
_entity_poly.pdbx_seq_one_letter_code
_entity_poly.pdbx_strand_id
1 'polypeptide(L)'
;ETLLQELKAEGIVAKFDDRDNLKPGFKFAEHEMHGIPLRIAIGPRDLANGTVELARRDTLAKSSEPLAGLAARIPALLETMQHDMYQKALKFVEANIRKVDTYEEFKRVLDEDGGFISAHWDGTPETEALIKEETKATIRCIPLDSVPEEGVCVRTGKPSHRRVLFARAY
;
A
#
# COMPACT_ATOMS: atom_id res chain seq x y z
N GLU A 1 9.85 -28.37 15.25
CA GLU A 1 8.47 -28.86 15.47
C GLU A 1 7.77 -28.11 16.59
N THR A 2 8.39 -27.94 17.75
CA THR A 2 7.80 -27.24 18.94
C THR A 2 7.31 -25.84 18.57
N LEU A 3 8.15 -24.98 17.97
CA LEU A 3 7.76 -23.63 17.54
C LEU A 3 6.57 -23.63 16.56
N LEU A 4 6.49 -24.65 15.68
CA LEU A 4 5.36 -24.76 14.74
C LEU A 4 4.03 -25.00 15.48
N GLN A 5 4.05 -25.79 16.53
CA GLN A 5 2.89 -26.04 17.37
C GLN A 5 2.49 -24.81 18.18
N GLU A 6 3.47 -24.11 18.75
CA GLU A 6 3.26 -22.85 19.45
C GLU A 6 2.62 -21.78 18.54
N LEU A 7 3.14 -21.60 17.32
CA LEU A 7 2.58 -20.68 16.32
C LEU A 7 1.13 -21.04 15.97
N LYS A 8 0.84 -22.33 15.78
CA LYS A 8 -0.53 -22.79 15.50
C LYS A 8 -1.47 -22.54 16.69
N ALA A 9 -0.99 -22.68 17.92
CA ALA A 9 -1.77 -22.38 19.12
C ALA A 9 -2.13 -20.89 19.22
N GLU A 10 -1.26 -19.98 18.71
CA GLU A 10 -1.53 -18.54 18.55
C GLU A 10 -2.39 -18.22 17.32
N GLY A 11 -2.94 -19.20 16.61
CA GLY A 11 -3.77 -19.01 15.43
C GLY A 11 -3.00 -18.66 14.15
N ILE A 12 -1.68 -18.79 14.16
CA ILE A 12 -0.84 -18.46 12.99
C ILE A 12 -0.80 -19.64 12.02
N VAL A 13 -1.12 -19.36 10.74
CA VAL A 13 -0.95 -20.32 9.65
C VAL A 13 0.54 -20.39 9.30
N ALA A 14 1.21 -21.40 9.84
CA ALA A 14 2.64 -21.61 9.64
C ALA A 14 2.92 -22.90 8.89
N LYS A 15 3.91 -22.86 7.99
CA LYS A 15 4.42 -24.00 7.23
C LYS A 15 5.89 -24.22 7.57
N PHE A 16 6.24 -25.45 7.88
CA PHE A 16 7.64 -25.87 8.02
C PHE A 16 8.14 -26.41 6.69
N ASP A 17 9.25 -25.88 6.20
CA ASP A 17 9.90 -26.33 4.97
C ASP A 17 11.09 -27.23 5.33
N ASP A 18 10.83 -28.52 5.43
CA ASP A 18 11.76 -29.57 5.77
C ASP A 18 12.47 -30.22 4.57
N ARG A 19 12.28 -29.68 3.36
CA ARG A 19 12.92 -30.22 2.15
C ARG A 19 14.45 -30.12 2.26
N ASP A 20 15.14 -31.23 2.34
CA ASP A 20 16.59 -31.34 2.48
C ASP A 20 17.38 -31.25 1.17
N ASN A 21 16.71 -31.49 0.04
CA ASN A 21 17.26 -31.46 -1.31
C ASN A 21 17.39 -30.04 -1.91
N LEU A 22 16.91 -29.02 -1.23
CA LEU A 22 16.93 -27.64 -1.69
C LEU A 22 17.78 -26.74 -0.79
N LYS A 23 18.59 -25.88 -1.43
CA LYS A 23 19.39 -24.88 -0.70
C LYS A 23 18.49 -23.82 -0.04
N PRO A 24 18.87 -23.30 1.15
CA PRO A 24 18.07 -22.29 1.86
C PRO A 24 17.70 -21.09 1.00
N GLY A 25 18.60 -20.55 0.19
CA GLY A 25 18.33 -19.40 -0.67
C GLY A 25 17.20 -19.64 -1.68
N PHE A 26 17.13 -20.87 -2.24
CA PHE A 26 16.04 -21.24 -3.14
C PHE A 26 14.69 -21.27 -2.41
N LYS A 27 14.64 -21.92 -1.24
CA LYS A 27 13.43 -21.96 -0.39
C LYS A 27 12.96 -20.56 -0.03
N PHE A 28 13.88 -19.68 0.33
CA PHE A 28 13.56 -18.29 0.68
C PHE A 28 12.92 -17.54 -0.48
N ALA A 29 13.53 -17.58 -1.66
CA ALA A 29 12.99 -16.93 -2.86
C ALA A 29 11.63 -17.50 -3.26
N GLU A 30 11.45 -18.82 -3.20
CA GLU A 30 10.17 -19.46 -3.50
C GLU A 30 9.05 -18.98 -2.56
N HIS A 31 9.30 -18.94 -1.25
CA HIS A 31 8.31 -18.48 -0.28
C HIS A 31 8.03 -16.96 -0.39
N GLU A 32 9.04 -16.16 -0.72
CA GLU A 32 8.87 -14.73 -1.01
C GLU A 32 7.98 -14.51 -2.23
N MET A 33 8.15 -15.31 -3.30
CA MET A 33 7.28 -15.26 -4.49
C MET A 33 5.83 -15.67 -4.17
N HIS A 34 5.63 -16.61 -3.25
CA HIS A 34 4.30 -17.00 -2.79
C HIS A 34 3.66 -16.01 -1.81
N GLY A 35 4.33 -14.90 -1.50
CA GLY A 35 3.78 -13.84 -0.66
C GLY A 35 3.82 -14.11 0.84
N ILE A 36 4.64 -15.07 1.31
CA ILE A 36 4.79 -15.34 2.75
C ILE A 36 5.33 -14.06 3.44
N PRO A 37 4.61 -13.47 4.38
CA PRO A 37 4.98 -12.17 4.94
C PRO A 37 6.20 -12.24 5.86
N LEU A 38 6.32 -13.31 6.65
CA LEU A 38 7.36 -13.47 7.64
C LEU A 38 8.03 -14.84 7.50
N ARG A 39 9.35 -14.86 7.44
CA ARG A 39 10.15 -16.06 7.43
C ARG A 39 10.93 -16.18 8.73
N ILE A 40 10.90 -17.37 9.32
CA ILE A 40 11.70 -17.75 10.48
C ILE A 40 12.73 -18.79 10.01
N ALA A 41 14.01 -18.51 10.18
CA ALA A 41 15.07 -19.45 9.90
C ALA A 41 15.83 -19.78 11.19
N ILE A 42 16.16 -21.06 11.36
CA ILE A 42 16.85 -21.56 12.54
C ILE A 42 18.01 -22.44 12.09
N GLY A 43 19.23 -22.01 12.37
CA GLY A 43 20.43 -22.76 12.14
C GLY A 43 21.05 -23.33 13.44
N PRO A 44 22.11 -24.14 13.35
CA PRO A 44 22.79 -24.69 14.55
C PRO A 44 23.31 -23.60 15.51
N ARG A 45 23.77 -22.47 14.98
CA ARG A 45 24.23 -21.32 15.81
C ARG A 45 23.07 -20.66 16.54
N ASP A 46 21.94 -20.52 15.88
CA ASP A 46 20.74 -19.93 16.47
C ASP A 46 20.23 -20.78 17.60
N LEU A 47 20.19 -22.11 17.42
CA LEU A 47 19.80 -23.04 18.45
C LEU A 47 20.74 -22.97 19.67
N ALA A 48 22.05 -22.89 19.46
CA ALA A 48 23.04 -22.79 20.54
C ALA A 48 22.87 -21.50 21.36
N ASN A 49 22.42 -20.42 20.70
CA ASN A 49 22.21 -19.10 21.33
C ASN A 49 20.76 -18.87 21.81
N GLY A 50 19.86 -19.83 21.59
CA GLY A 50 18.43 -19.64 21.89
C GLY A 50 17.75 -18.53 21.03
N THR A 51 18.23 -18.33 19.81
CA THR A 51 17.73 -17.28 18.89
C THR A 51 17.17 -17.86 17.59
N VAL A 52 16.58 -17.01 16.76
CA VAL A 52 16.15 -17.29 15.38
C VAL A 52 16.43 -16.07 14.50
N GLU A 53 16.61 -16.27 13.19
CA GLU A 53 16.56 -15.18 12.23
C GLU A 53 15.09 -14.97 11.79
N LEU A 54 14.57 -13.76 11.99
CA LEU A 54 13.34 -13.29 11.37
C LEU A 54 13.66 -12.46 10.12
N ALA A 55 12.90 -12.67 9.04
CA ALA A 55 12.99 -11.85 7.84
C ALA A 55 11.58 -11.36 7.45
N ARG A 56 11.39 -10.05 7.42
CA ARG A 56 10.16 -9.38 7.00
C ARG A 56 10.17 -9.20 5.48
N ARG A 57 9.10 -9.61 4.80
CA ARG A 57 8.99 -9.46 3.35
C ARG A 57 8.71 -8.01 2.91
N ASP A 58 7.98 -7.25 3.72
CA ASP A 58 7.58 -5.86 3.39
C ASP A 58 8.73 -4.86 3.38
N THR A 59 9.74 -5.07 4.25
CA THR A 59 10.91 -4.20 4.39
C THR A 59 12.22 -4.86 3.94
N LEU A 60 12.21 -6.18 3.74
CA LEU A 60 13.39 -7.04 3.53
C LEU A 60 14.36 -7.03 4.73
N ALA A 61 13.95 -6.48 5.85
CA ALA A 61 14.74 -6.43 7.07
C ALA A 61 14.87 -7.81 7.69
N LYS A 62 16.05 -8.08 8.27
CA LYS A 62 16.36 -9.27 9.03
C LYS A 62 16.77 -8.88 10.43
N SER A 63 16.29 -9.63 11.43
CA SER A 63 16.68 -9.49 12.83
C SER A 63 16.97 -10.85 13.46
N SER A 64 17.80 -10.85 14.49
CA SER A 64 17.99 -12.01 15.36
C SER A 64 17.14 -11.82 16.61
N GLU A 65 16.22 -12.74 16.85
CA GLU A 65 15.23 -12.66 17.91
C GLU A 65 15.35 -13.83 18.89
N PRO A 66 15.06 -13.63 20.18
CA PRO A 66 14.97 -14.74 21.11
C PRO A 66 13.91 -15.76 20.70
N LEU A 67 14.26 -17.05 20.70
CA LEU A 67 13.32 -18.14 20.42
C LEU A 67 12.23 -18.21 21.50
N ALA A 68 12.62 -17.99 22.75
CA ALA A 68 11.70 -18.05 23.90
C ALA A 68 10.56 -17.02 23.75
N GLY A 69 9.32 -17.47 23.82
CA GLY A 69 8.11 -16.65 23.68
C GLY A 69 7.94 -16.01 22.30
N LEU A 70 8.61 -16.51 21.27
CA LEU A 70 8.52 -15.96 19.92
C LEU A 70 7.10 -16.06 19.39
N ALA A 71 6.45 -17.22 19.53
CA ALA A 71 5.13 -17.46 18.99
C ALA A 71 4.11 -16.39 19.44
N ALA A 72 4.13 -16.02 20.72
CA ALA A 72 3.24 -15.00 21.27
C ALA A 72 3.51 -13.57 20.71
N ARG A 73 4.70 -13.31 20.16
CA ARG A 73 5.05 -12.00 19.56
C ARG A 73 4.68 -11.89 18.08
N ILE A 74 4.53 -13.02 17.38
CA ILE A 74 4.28 -13.03 15.93
C ILE A 74 2.96 -12.36 15.56
N PRO A 75 1.81 -12.56 16.24
CA PRO A 75 0.57 -11.87 15.90
C PRO A 75 0.74 -10.36 15.86
N ALA A 76 1.29 -9.74 16.90
CA ALA A 76 1.53 -8.30 16.96
C ALA A 76 2.50 -7.81 15.86
N LEU A 77 3.50 -8.61 15.51
CA LEU A 77 4.42 -8.29 14.42
C LEU A 77 3.70 -8.28 13.06
N LEU A 78 2.84 -9.27 12.79
CA LEU A 78 2.05 -9.33 11.56
C LEU A 78 1.07 -8.15 11.44
N GLU A 79 0.41 -7.76 12.53
CA GLU A 79 -0.43 -6.57 12.59
C GLU A 79 0.38 -5.29 12.29
N THR A 80 1.56 -5.17 12.86
CA THR A 80 2.47 -4.05 12.58
C THR A 80 2.84 -4.01 11.09
N MET A 81 3.19 -5.14 10.48
CA MET A 81 3.50 -5.24 9.06
C MET A 81 2.32 -4.80 8.18
N GLN A 82 1.11 -5.25 8.50
CA GLN A 82 -0.11 -4.86 7.81
C GLN A 82 -0.36 -3.35 7.92
N HIS A 83 -0.21 -2.80 9.12
CA HIS A 83 -0.36 -1.37 9.38
C HIS A 83 0.69 -0.54 8.60
N ASP A 84 1.96 -0.94 8.64
CA ASP A 84 3.05 -0.26 7.93
C ASP A 84 2.80 -0.20 6.42
N MET A 85 2.36 -1.32 5.82
CA MET A 85 2.00 -1.37 4.40
C MET A 85 0.81 -0.46 4.07
N TYR A 86 -0.22 -0.46 4.92
CA TYR A 86 -1.37 0.44 4.76
C TYR A 86 -0.94 1.90 4.82
N GLN A 87 -0.16 2.29 5.84
CA GLN A 87 0.32 3.66 6.00
C GLN A 87 1.20 4.11 4.83
N LYS A 88 2.03 3.22 4.30
CA LYS A 88 2.83 3.49 3.10
C LYS A 88 1.95 3.75 1.88
N ALA A 89 0.93 2.92 1.67
CA ALA A 89 -0.01 3.07 0.56
C ALA A 89 -0.84 4.35 0.71
N LEU A 90 -1.34 4.65 1.91
CA LEU A 90 -2.11 5.86 2.20
C LEU A 90 -1.29 7.13 1.91
N LYS A 91 -0.08 7.22 2.45
CA LYS A 91 0.83 8.34 2.18
C LYS A 91 1.14 8.52 0.70
N PHE A 92 1.28 7.41 -0.03
CA PHE A 92 1.48 7.46 -1.48
C PHE A 92 0.27 8.05 -2.20
N VAL A 93 -0.95 7.62 -1.85
CA VAL A 93 -2.18 8.16 -2.44
C VAL A 93 -2.32 9.65 -2.12
N GLU A 94 -2.17 10.04 -0.84
CA GLU A 94 -2.28 11.44 -0.40
C GLU A 94 -1.26 12.35 -1.11
N ALA A 95 -0.02 11.90 -1.24
CA ALA A 95 1.03 12.65 -1.92
C ALA A 95 0.79 12.79 -3.45
N ASN A 96 -0.06 11.94 -4.02
CA ASN A 96 -0.40 11.97 -5.44
C ASN A 96 -1.77 12.59 -5.74
N ILE A 97 -2.44 13.19 -4.75
CA ILE A 97 -3.65 14.01 -4.96
C ILE A 97 -3.25 15.48 -4.84
N ARG A 98 -3.41 16.25 -5.91
CA ARG A 98 -3.07 17.68 -5.97
C ARG A 98 -4.33 18.51 -6.10
N LYS A 99 -4.51 19.46 -5.19
CA LYS A 99 -5.61 20.42 -5.22
C LYS A 99 -5.24 21.57 -6.18
N VAL A 100 -6.10 21.85 -7.16
CA VAL A 100 -5.90 22.93 -8.12
C VAL A 100 -7.16 23.76 -8.27
N ASP A 101 -7.00 25.05 -8.55
CA ASP A 101 -8.09 26.03 -8.67
C ASP A 101 -8.15 26.71 -10.04
N THR A 102 -7.11 26.56 -10.87
CA THR A 102 -7.08 27.11 -12.23
C THR A 102 -6.90 26.04 -13.29
N TYR A 103 -7.41 26.31 -14.50
CA TYR A 103 -7.32 25.35 -15.60
C TYR A 103 -5.89 25.24 -16.16
N GLU A 104 -5.11 26.30 -16.07
CA GLU A 104 -3.70 26.31 -16.45
C GLU A 104 -2.90 25.38 -15.54
N GLU A 105 -3.12 25.47 -14.23
CA GLU A 105 -2.48 24.58 -13.27
C GLU A 105 -2.96 23.14 -13.43
N PHE A 106 -4.26 22.93 -13.69
CA PHE A 106 -4.82 21.63 -13.99
C PHE A 106 -4.07 20.93 -15.13
N LYS A 107 -3.85 21.63 -16.26
CA LYS A 107 -3.10 21.10 -17.40
C LYS A 107 -1.64 20.86 -17.06
N ARG A 108 -0.98 21.81 -16.37
CA ARG A 108 0.41 21.68 -15.96
C ARG A 108 0.63 20.43 -15.09
N VAL A 109 -0.20 20.23 -14.07
CA VAL A 109 -0.11 19.06 -13.19
C VAL A 109 -0.31 17.75 -13.97
N LEU A 110 -1.24 17.71 -14.93
CA LEU A 110 -1.44 16.53 -15.77
C LEU A 110 -0.23 16.19 -16.64
N ASP A 111 0.50 17.20 -17.10
CA ASP A 111 1.60 17.04 -18.05
C ASP A 111 2.95 16.76 -17.33
N GLU A 112 3.16 17.39 -16.18
CA GLU A 112 4.43 17.34 -15.47
C GLU A 112 4.44 16.30 -14.34
N ASP A 113 3.41 16.32 -13.49
CA ASP A 113 3.38 15.55 -12.24
C ASP A 113 2.56 14.25 -12.35
N GLY A 114 1.47 14.29 -13.13
CA GLY A 114 0.49 13.21 -13.18
C GLY A 114 -0.28 13.02 -11.86
N GLY A 115 -0.79 11.81 -11.64
CA GLY A 115 -1.55 11.46 -10.44
C GLY A 115 -3.00 11.90 -10.52
N PHE A 116 -3.59 12.21 -9.36
CA PHE A 116 -4.96 12.67 -9.22
C PHE A 116 -5.02 14.18 -9.01
N ILE A 117 -5.98 14.83 -9.65
CA ILE A 117 -6.25 16.25 -9.47
C ILE A 117 -7.59 16.41 -8.77
N SER A 118 -7.60 17.09 -7.63
CA SER A 118 -8.79 17.52 -6.92
C SER A 118 -9.17 18.92 -7.39
N ALA A 119 -10.24 19.02 -8.18
CA ALA A 119 -10.68 20.29 -8.76
C ALA A 119 -12.21 20.43 -8.72
N HIS A 120 -12.68 21.66 -8.70
CA HIS A 120 -14.10 21.98 -8.78
C HIS A 120 -14.69 21.65 -10.15
N TRP A 121 -15.88 21.09 -10.17
CA TRP A 121 -16.66 20.73 -11.35
C TRP A 121 -18.11 21.19 -11.18
N ASP A 122 -18.70 21.74 -12.25
CA ASP A 122 -20.05 22.31 -12.25
C ASP A 122 -21.18 21.27 -12.28
N GLY A 123 -20.86 19.98 -12.23
CA GLY A 123 -21.85 18.91 -12.19
C GLY A 123 -22.41 18.50 -13.55
N THR A 124 -21.93 19.06 -14.67
CA THR A 124 -22.49 18.81 -16.00
C THR A 124 -21.66 17.81 -16.81
N PRO A 125 -22.29 16.85 -17.52
CA PRO A 125 -21.59 15.92 -18.41
C PRO A 125 -20.86 16.64 -19.56
N GLU A 126 -21.41 17.76 -20.02
CA GLU A 126 -20.82 18.56 -21.10
C GLU A 126 -19.44 19.09 -20.70
N THR A 127 -19.30 19.59 -19.48
CA THR A 127 -18.02 20.06 -18.95
C THR A 127 -17.02 18.93 -18.78
N GLU A 128 -17.46 17.75 -18.33
CA GLU A 128 -16.58 16.57 -18.25
C GLU A 128 -16.10 16.16 -19.65
N ALA A 129 -17.00 16.10 -20.64
CA ALA A 129 -16.66 15.76 -22.02
C ALA A 129 -15.63 16.74 -22.60
N LEU A 130 -15.79 18.04 -22.32
CA LEU A 130 -14.88 19.09 -22.77
C LEU A 130 -13.48 18.93 -22.15
N ILE A 131 -13.41 18.71 -20.83
CA ILE A 131 -12.14 18.47 -20.15
C ILE A 131 -11.45 17.22 -20.71
N LYS A 132 -12.21 16.14 -20.95
CA LYS A 132 -11.71 14.90 -21.53
C LYS A 132 -11.16 15.11 -22.95
N GLU A 133 -11.86 15.86 -23.78
CA GLU A 133 -11.42 16.17 -25.15
C GLU A 133 -10.08 16.92 -25.13
N GLU A 134 -9.98 17.97 -24.32
CA GLU A 134 -8.83 18.86 -24.26
C GLU A 134 -7.61 18.24 -23.55
N THR A 135 -7.82 17.40 -22.52
CA THR A 135 -6.74 16.97 -21.61
C THR A 135 -6.56 15.46 -21.50
N LYS A 136 -7.51 14.67 -22.00
CA LYS A 136 -7.64 13.23 -21.81
C LYS A 136 -7.91 12.81 -20.35
N ALA A 137 -8.06 13.76 -19.44
CA ALA A 137 -8.47 13.48 -18.06
C ALA A 137 -9.98 13.24 -17.98
N THR A 138 -10.38 12.33 -17.11
CA THR A 138 -11.78 12.04 -16.79
C THR A 138 -11.99 12.10 -15.29
N ILE A 139 -13.21 12.33 -14.85
CA ILE A 139 -13.59 12.20 -13.44
C ILE A 139 -13.44 10.71 -13.04
N ARG A 140 -12.71 10.46 -11.96
CA ARG A 140 -12.51 9.11 -11.42
C ARG A 140 -13.50 8.77 -10.32
N CYS A 141 -13.73 9.72 -9.44
CA CYS A 141 -14.74 9.60 -8.39
C CYS A 141 -15.09 10.96 -7.80
N ILE A 142 -16.21 10.96 -7.10
CA ILE A 142 -16.54 11.92 -6.07
C ILE A 142 -16.19 11.24 -4.75
N PRO A 143 -15.20 11.71 -3.97
CA PRO A 143 -14.83 11.07 -2.69
C PRO A 143 -16.03 10.99 -1.76
N LEU A 144 -16.22 9.83 -1.11
CA LEU A 144 -17.38 9.60 -0.23
C LEU A 144 -17.37 10.49 1.02
N ASP A 145 -16.17 10.85 1.48
CA ASP A 145 -15.90 11.71 2.62
C ASP A 145 -15.73 13.18 2.26
N SER A 146 -16.04 13.56 0.99
CA SER A 146 -15.93 14.94 0.54
C SER A 146 -16.91 15.83 1.29
N VAL A 147 -16.40 16.91 1.89
CA VAL A 147 -17.20 17.97 2.49
C VAL A 147 -17.64 18.94 1.39
N PRO A 148 -18.89 19.43 1.40
CA PRO A 148 -19.30 20.50 0.49
C PRO A 148 -18.37 21.71 0.60
N GLU A 149 -17.86 22.17 -0.54
CA GLU A 149 -16.95 23.31 -0.65
C GLU A 149 -17.44 24.21 -1.79
N GLU A 150 -17.76 25.47 -1.43
CA GLU A 150 -18.13 26.46 -2.43
C GLU A 150 -16.92 26.88 -3.27
N GLY A 151 -17.11 26.94 -4.57
CA GLY A 151 -16.04 27.31 -5.49
C GLY A 151 -16.54 27.48 -6.90
N VAL A 152 -15.64 27.51 -7.86
CA VAL A 152 -15.96 27.63 -9.27
C VAL A 152 -15.33 26.50 -10.08
N CYS A 153 -16.07 26.00 -11.04
CA CYS A 153 -15.60 24.97 -11.95
C CYS A 153 -14.29 25.39 -12.60
N VAL A 154 -13.27 24.53 -12.47
CA VAL A 154 -11.91 24.81 -12.96
C VAL A 154 -11.86 25.14 -14.47
N ARG A 155 -12.82 24.63 -15.27
CA ARG A 155 -12.86 24.84 -16.74
C ARG A 155 -13.81 25.95 -17.16
N THR A 156 -15.03 26.02 -16.58
CA THR A 156 -16.10 26.93 -17.03
C THR A 156 -16.24 28.18 -16.18
N GLY A 157 -15.68 28.22 -14.97
CA GLY A 157 -15.89 29.29 -14.00
C GLY A 157 -17.31 29.35 -13.41
N LYS A 158 -18.19 28.40 -13.74
CA LYS A 158 -19.54 28.31 -13.17
C LYS A 158 -19.48 27.89 -11.70
N PRO A 159 -20.48 28.25 -10.87
CA PRO A 159 -20.56 27.81 -9.48
C PRO A 159 -20.43 26.29 -9.33
N SER A 160 -19.74 25.87 -8.30
CA SER A 160 -19.54 24.47 -7.94
C SER A 160 -19.58 24.31 -6.41
N HIS A 161 -20.18 23.23 -5.93
CA HIS A 161 -20.34 22.95 -4.50
C HIS A 161 -19.44 21.82 -4.02
N ARG A 162 -18.58 21.28 -4.89
CA ARG A 162 -17.68 20.19 -4.54
C ARG A 162 -16.50 20.07 -5.49
N ARG A 163 -15.44 19.45 -4.96
CA ARG A 163 -14.35 18.97 -5.79
C ARG A 163 -14.58 17.50 -6.16
N VAL A 164 -14.05 17.13 -7.31
CA VAL A 164 -13.99 15.73 -7.77
C VAL A 164 -12.55 15.38 -8.13
N LEU A 165 -12.23 14.11 -8.22
CA LEU A 165 -10.90 13.64 -8.61
C LEU A 165 -10.85 13.36 -10.10
N PHE A 166 -9.94 14.05 -10.79
CA PHE A 166 -9.61 13.82 -12.19
C PHE A 166 -8.28 13.08 -12.31
N ALA A 167 -8.15 12.26 -13.34
CA ALA A 167 -6.87 11.70 -13.78
C ALA A 167 -6.94 11.28 -15.24
N ARG A 168 -5.76 11.21 -15.90
CA ARG A 168 -5.63 10.53 -17.19
C ARG A 168 -5.66 9.02 -16.98
N ALA A 169 -6.30 8.30 -17.89
CA ALA A 169 -5.99 6.90 -18.11
C ALA A 169 -4.73 6.81 -18.99
N TYR A 170 -4.04 5.69 -18.92
CA TYR A 170 -2.82 5.40 -19.66
C TYR A 170 -2.89 5.82 -21.13
#